data_8d1fe44492be8d9293f96be9f441bbf2
#
_entry.id   8d1fe44492be8d9293f96be9f441bbf2
#
_cell.length_a   1.000
_cell.length_b   1.000
_cell.length_c   1.000
_cell.angle_alpha   90.00
_cell.angle_beta   90.00
_cell.angle_gamma   90.00
#
_symmetry.space_group_name_H-M   'P 1'
#
loop_
_entity.id
_entity.type
_entity.pdbx_description
1 polymer ?
#
loop_
_entity_poly.entity_id
_entity_poly.type
_entity_poly.pdbx_seq_one_letter_code
_entity_poly.pdbx_strand_id
1 'polypeptide(L)'
;MNRSDCPTEIDEAKVRTHLQACSPRDALLVDLGQETGLRVSELVALRVENVWRNERPVSILRVPRRLLKGGKPGSPTAKSVPGRNIPVNATLQAALARAMAARPGAAPAEPLFVSRKLGKSLTRWQATRIVRGIFRAAGLDPCRVWATASLRRRFARRIFDATGSIELVRVAIAHRWVTTTQSYVGLEESDAAGAILALGRGPESVQPPPPQHPAASATG
;
A
#
# COMPACT_ATOMS: atom_id res chain seq x y z
N MET A 1 18.93 -7.77 10.85
CA MET A 1 18.05 -7.91 9.65
C MET A 1 17.75 -6.49 9.16
N ASN A 2 18.29 -6.09 8.00
CA ASN A 2 18.07 -4.72 7.50
C ASN A 2 16.58 -4.49 7.22
N ARG A 3 16.04 -3.48 7.89
CA ARG A 3 14.65 -3.07 7.77
C ARG A 3 14.48 -2.34 6.43
N SER A 4 13.44 -2.67 5.65
CA SER A 4 13.16 -1.93 4.40
C SER A 4 12.76 -0.49 4.69
N ASP A 5 13.15 0.44 3.83
CA ASP A 5 12.81 1.84 3.95
C ASP A 5 11.35 2.13 3.57
N CYS A 6 10.83 3.26 4.05
CA CYS A 6 9.52 3.79 3.66
C CYS A 6 9.72 4.81 2.53
N PRO A 7 9.04 4.66 1.39
CA PRO A 7 9.04 5.68 0.35
C PRO A 7 8.44 6.99 0.85
N THR A 8 9.05 8.10 0.47
CA THR A 8 8.52 9.46 0.68
C THR A 8 7.41 9.75 -0.36
N GLU A 9 6.76 10.90 -0.26
CA GLU A 9 5.81 11.35 -1.29
C GLU A 9 6.47 11.58 -2.64
N ILE A 10 7.69 12.11 -2.63
CA ILE A 10 8.50 12.32 -3.85
C ILE A 10 8.84 10.98 -4.47
N ASP A 11 9.24 9.98 -3.67
CA ASP A 11 9.52 8.63 -4.16
C ASP A 11 8.26 7.99 -4.75
N GLU A 12 7.10 8.18 -4.11
CA GLU A 12 5.83 7.68 -4.61
C GLU A 12 5.45 8.30 -5.95
N ALA A 13 5.64 9.60 -6.11
CA ALA A 13 5.39 10.30 -7.36
C ALA A 13 6.28 9.78 -8.51
N LYS A 14 7.58 9.59 -8.26
CA LYS A 14 8.52 8.97 -9.22
C LYS A 14 8.07 7.57 -9.62
N VAL A 15 7.72 6.74 -8.65
CA VAL A 15 7.22 5.38 -8.89
C VAL A 15 5.94 5.41 -9.72
N ARG A 16 4.97 6.26 -9.38
CA ARG A 16 3.69 6.38 -10.10
C ARG A 16 3.89 6.76 -11.57
N THR A 17 4.78 7.70 -11.85
CA THR A 17 5.15 8.08 -13.23
C THR A 17 5.75 6.88 -13.97
N HIS A 18 6.68 6.16 -13.34
CA HIS A 18 7.32 5.00 -13.96
C HIS A 18 6.35 3.82 -14.21
N LEU A 19 5.33 3.64 -13.36
CA LEU A 19 4.34 2.57 -13.51
C LEU A 19 3.55 2.66 -14.82
N GLN A 20 3.47 3.83 -15.45
CA GLN A 20 2.80 3.99 -16.75
C GLN A 20 3.52 3.23 -17.88
N ALA A 21 4.85 3.09 -17.77
CA ALA A 21 5.67 2.34 -18.71
C ALA A 21 5.81 0.84 -18.35
N CYS A 22 5.32 0.41 -17.19
CA CYS A 22 5.41 -0.97 -16.74
C CYS A 22 4.32 -1.85 -17.35
N SER A 23 4.56 -3.18 -17.37
CA SER A 23 3.49 -4.12 -17.72
C SER A 23 2.31 -3.95 -16.74
N PRO A 24 1.04 -4.06 -17.21
CA PRO A 24 -0.14 -3.90 -16.35
C PRO A 24 -0.13 -4.79 -15.11
N ARG A 25 0.42 -6.02 -15.21
CA ARG A 25 0.60 -6.94 -14.08
C ARG A 25 1.57 -6.37 -13.03
N ASP A 26 2.73 -5.88 -13.47
CA ASP A 26 3.79 -5.44 -12.57
C ASP A 26 3.42 -4.09 -11.92
N ALA A 27 2.75 -3.21 -12.67
CA ALA A 27 2.15 -1.99 -12.13
C ALA A 27 1.10 -2.30 -11.06
N LEU A 28 0.15 -3.21 -11.36
CA LEU A 28 -0.88 -3.62 -10.39
C LEU A 28 -0.27 -4.20 -9.11
N LEU A 29 0.84 -4.93 -9.19
CA LEU A 29 1.52 -5.47 -7.99
C LEU A 29 1.95 -4.35 -7.04
N VAL A 30 2.47 -3.25 -7.56
CA VAL A 30 2.86 -2.06 -6.78
C VAL A 30 1.63 -1.33 -6.27
N ASP A 31 0.68 -1.00 -7.14
CA ASP A 31 -0.56 -0.28 -6.79
C ASP A 31 -1.32 -1.03 -5.69
N LEU A 32 -1.52 -2.34 -5.86
CA LEU A 32 -2.22 -3.16 -4.86
C LEU A 32 -1.47 -3.18 -3.51
N GLY A 33 -0.15 -3.25 -3.54
CA GLY A 33 0.67 -3.19 -2.33
C GLY A 33 0.56 -1.86 -1.59
N GLN A 34 0.55 -0.74 -2.32
CA GLN A 34 0.45 0.61 -1.77
C GLN A 34 -0.97 0.99 -1.32
N GLU A 35 -2.00 0.44 -1.96
CA GLU A 35 -3.39 0.79 -1.67
C GLU A 35 -4.06 -0.15 -0.65
N THR A 36 -3.47 -1.31 -0.37
CA THR A 36 -4.04 -2.28 0.57
C THR A 36 -3.16 -2.63 1.76
N GLY A 37 -1.88 -2.34 1.66
CA GLY A 37 -0.89 -2.72 2.66
C GLY A 37 -0.78 -4.23 2.88
N LEU A 38 -1.17 -5.07 1.93
CA LEU A 38 -1.03 -6.52 2.00
C LEU A 38 0.45 -6.93 2.02
N ARG A 39 0.74 -8.03 2.72
CA ARG A 39 2.09 -8.62 2.67
C ARG A 39 2.32 -9.29 1.33
N VAL A 40 3.59 -9.39 0.91
CA VAL A 40 3.94 -10.03 -0.37
C VAL A 40 3.35 -11.43 -0.51
N SER A 41 3.32 -12.22 0.57
CA SER A 41 2.72 -13.56 0.56
C SER A 41 1.20 -13.54 0.36
N GLU A 42 0.54 -12.48 0.83
CA GLU A 42 -0.89 -12.26 0.67
C GLU A 42 -1.19 -11.78 -0.75
N LEU A 43 -0.39 -10.84 -1.28
CA LEU A 43 -0.51 -10.33 -2.65
C LEU A 43 -0.41 -11.45 -3.70
N VAL A 44 0.67 -12.24 -3.64
CA VAL A 44 0.90 -13.31 -4.63
C VAL A 44 -0.08 -14.48 -4.53
N ALA A 45 -0.81 -14.59 -3.42
CA ALA A 45 -1.83 -15.61 -3.22
C ALA A 45 -3.22 -15.21 -3.72
N LEU A 46 -3.41 -13.95 -4.14
CA LEU A 46 -4.69 -13.48 -4.69
C LEU A 46 -4.99 -14.15 -6.03
N ARG A 47 -6.29 -14.38 -6.24
CA ARG A 47 -6.88 -14.88 -7.49
C ARG A 47 -7.68 -13.77 -8.15
N VAL A 48 -8.02 -13.95 -9.42
CA VAL A 48 -8.88 -13.04 -10.17
C VAL A 48 -10.20 -12.81 -9.44
N GLU A 49 -10.86 -13.86 -8.96
CA GLU A 49 -12.14 -13.78 -8.22
C GLU A 49 -12.11 -12.88 -6.98
N ASN A 50 -10.92 -12.64 -6.40
CA ASN A 50 -10.81 -11.79 -5.22
C ASN A 50 -10.95 -10.30 -5.55
N VAL A 51 -10.61 -9.90 -6.77
CA VAL A 51 -10.51 -8.49 -7.20
C VAL A 51 -11.44 -8.12 -8.36
N TRP A 52 -11.96 -9.11 -9.09
CA TRP A 52 -12.72 -8.93 -10.32
C TRP A 52 -13.93 -9.84 -10.37
N ARG A 53 -15.13 -9.27 -10.57
CA ARG A 53 -16.39 -10.00 -10.70
C ARG A 53 -17.33 -9.25 -11.61
N ASN A 54 -18.11 -9.98 -12.42
CA ASN A 54 -19.09 -9.40 -13.32
C ASN A 54 -18.47 -8.29 -14.19
N GLU A 55 -17.29 -8.58 -14.77
CA GLU A 55 -16.54 -7.69 -15.66
C GLU A 55 -16.16 -6.33 -15.07
N ARG A 56 -16.08 -6.22 -13.74
CA ARG A 56 -15.70 -4.99 -13.02
C ARG A 56 -14.88 -5.27 -11.79
N PRO A 57 -14.10 -4.27 -11.33
CA PRO A 57 -13.42 -4.36 -10.03
C PRO A 57 -14.41 -4.51 -8.88
N VAL A 58 -14.06 -5.28 -7.87
CA VAL A 58 -14.84 -5.34 -6.63
C VAL A 58 -14.73 -4.03 -5.85
N SER A 59 -15.79 -3.61 -5.17
CA SER A 59 -15.75 -2.45 -4.26
C SER A 59 -15.05 -2.76 -2.93
N ILE A 60 -15.04 -4.03 -2.53
CA ILE A 60 -14.38 -4.51 -1.30
C ILE A 60 -13.55 -5.75 -1.64
N LEU A 61 -12.25 -5.66 -1.44
CA LEU A 61 -11.33 -6.79 -1.52
C LEU A 61 -11.47 -7.64 -0.24
N ARG A 62 -12.06 -8.81 -0.38
CA ARG A 62 -12.19 -9.77 0.73
C ARG A 62 -11.01 -10.73 0.73
N VAL A 63 -10.12 -10.58 1.71
CA VAL A 63 -8.97 -11.47 1.90
C VAL A 63 -9.31 -12.52 2.95
N PRO A 64 -9.54 -13.78 2.56
CA PRO A 64 -9.90 -14.81 3.52
C PRO A 64 -8.72 -15.12 4.45
N ARG A 65 -9.01 -15.46 5.70
CA ARG A 65 -8.00 -15.72 6.74
C ARG A 65 -6.89 -16.69 6.32
N ARG A 66 -7.21 -17.70 5.50
CA ARG A 66 -6.23 -18.71 5.01
C ARG A 66 -5.08 -18.11 4.21
N LEU A 67 -5.27 -16.93 3.62
CA LEU A 67 -4.25 -16.20 2.88
C LEU A 67 -3.39 -15.31 3.78
N LEU A 68 -3.87 -15.01 4.99
CA LEU A 68 -3.20 -14.12 5.95
C LEU A 68 -2.14 -14.88 6.76
N LYS A 69 -1.11 -14.15 7.22
CA LYS A 69 -0.08 -14.71 8.09
C LYS A 69 -0.73 -15.28 9.38
N GLY A 70 -0.47 -16.55 9.68
CA GLY A 70 -1.03 -17.24 10.84
C GLY A 70 -2.45 -17.76 10.66
N GLY A 71 -3.15 -17.47 9.56
CA GLY A 71 -4.52 -17.90 9.30
C GLY A 71 -4.65 -19.22 8.53
N LYS A 72 -3.54 -19.87 8.17
CA LYS A 72 -3.57 -21.14 7.45
C LYS A 72 -4.13 -22.26 8.34
N PRO A 73 -4.92 -23.21 7.79
CA PRO A 73 -5.31 -24.41 8.51
C PRO A 73 -4.10 -25.13 9.11
N GLY A 74 -4.23 -25.62 10.34
CA GLY A 74 -3.12 -26.26 11.08
C GLY A 74 -2.18 -25.30 11.81
N SER A 75 -2.26 -23.98 11.58
CA SER A 75 -1.53 -23.01 12.40
C SER A 75 -2.18 -22.88 13.79
N PRO A 76 -1.40 -22.82 14.89
CA PRO A 76 -1.92 -22.59 16.25
C PRO A 76 -2.81 -21.35 16.38
N THR A 77 -2.57 -20.34 15.54
CA THR A 77 -3.32 -19.08 15.54
C THR A 77 -4.43 -19.01 14.49
N ALA A 78 -4.68 -20.08 13.74
CA ALA A 78 -5.60 -20.06 12.59
C ALA A 78 -7.02 -19.59 12.96
N LYS A 79 -7.53 -19.98 14.14
CA LYS A 79 -8.87 -19.61 14.61
C LYS A 79 -8.97 -18.14 15.05
N SER A 80 -7.86 -17.52 15.48
CA SER A 80 -7.82 -16.15 16.00
C SER A 80 -7.52 -15.08 14.94
N VAL A 81 -7.16 -15.46 13.71
CA VAL A 81 -6.88 -14.52 12.62
C VAL A 81 -8.17 -14.27 11.83
N PRO A 82 -8.79 -13.09 11.93
CA PRO A 82 -9.96 -12.75 11.12
C PRO A 82 -9.56 -12.55 9.65
N GLY A 83 -10.52 -12.71 8.73
CA GLY A 83 -10.38 -12.22 7.36
C GLY A 83 -10.26 -10.70 7.33
N ARG A 84 -9.83 -10.14 6.20
CA ARG A 84 -9.76 -8.69 6.00
C ARG A 84 -10.70 -8.27 4.88
N ASN A 85 -11.46 -7.21 5.14
CA ASN A 85 -12.24 -6.50 4.14
C ASN A 85 -11.55 -5.15 3.91
N ILE A 86 -11.08 -4.92 2.70
CA ILE A 86 -10.32 -3.72 2.34
C ILE A 86 -11.12 -2.97 1.26
N PRO A 87 -11.58 -1.74 1.52
CA PRO A 87 -12.22 -0.92 0.50
C PRO A 87 -11.28 -0.69 -0.69
N VAL A 88 -11.82 -0.79 -1.89
CA VAL A 88 -11.08 -0.57 -3.14
C VAL A 88 -11.38 0.85 -3.62
N ASN A 89 -10.39 1.74 -3.48
CA ASN A 89 -10.52 3.14 -3.91
C ASN A 89 -10.44 3.29 -5.44
N ALA A 90 -10.73 4.47 -5.95
CA ALA A 90 -10.77 4.76 -7.39
C ALA A 90 -9.42 4.47 -8.09
N THR A 91 -8.29 4.78 -7.46
CA THR A 91 -6.96 4.51 -7.99
C THR A 91 -6.75 3.01 -8.21
N LEU A 92 -7.10 2.19 -7.21
CA LEU A 92 -6.95 0.75 -7.31
C LEU A 92 -7.97 0.14 -8.29
N GLN A 93 -9.20 0.68 -8.37
CA GLN A 93 -10.19 0.26 -9.37
C GLN A 93 -9.64 0.46 -10.79
N ALA A 94 -9.07 1.62 -11.09
CA ALA A 94 -8.46 1.90 -12.39
C ALA A 94 -7.28 0.97 -12.70
N ALA A 95 -6.42 0.70 -11.72
CA ALA A 95 -5.29 -0.22 -11.87
C ALA A 95 -5.76 -1.66 -12.16
N LEU A 96 -6.80 -2.13 -11.45
CA LEU A 96 -7.42 -3.43 -11.68
C LEU A 96 -8.04 -3.53 -13.08
N ALA A 97 -8.81 -2.51 -13.51
CA ALA A 97 -9.41 -2.47 -14.83
C ALA A 97 -8.34 -2.55 -15.93
N ARG A 98 -7.26 -1.76 -15.82
CA ARG A 98 -6.12 -1.80 -16.76
C ARG A 98 -5.46 -3.17 -16.81
N ALA A 99 -5.26 -3.82 -15.66
CA ALA A 99 -4.63 -5.12 -15.61
C ALA A 99 -5.51 -6.23 -16.18
N MET A 100 -6.82 -6.16 -15.95
CA MET A 100 -7.78 -7.15 -16.49
C MET A 100 -8.04 -6.95 -17.97
N ALA A 101 -8.04 -5.71 -18.47
CA ALA A 101 -8.09 -5.43 -19.92
C ALA A 101 -6.91 -6.06 -20.69
N ALA A 102 -5.75 -6.19 -20.05
CA ALA A 102 -4.59 -6.89 -20.62
C ALA A 102 -4.67 -8.43 -20.50
N ARG A 103 -5.74 -8.96 -19.90
CA ARG A 103 -5.97 -10.40 -19.70
C ARG A 103 -7.44 -10.77 -19.94
N PRO A 104 -7.96 -10.52 -21.14
CA PRO A 104 -9.35 -10.86 -21.45
C PRO A 104 -9.60 -12.37 -21.26
N GLY A 105 -10.74 -12.72 -20.68
CA GLY A 105 -11.11 -14.11 -20.44
C GLY A 105 -10.39 -14.84 -19.30
N ALA A 106 -9.62 -14.12 -18.45
CA ALA A 106 -8.96 -14.73 -17.30
C ALA A 106 -9.99 -15.38 -16.35
N ALA A 107 -9.82 -16.69 -16.08
CA ALA A 107 -10.75 -17.42 -15.24
C ALA A 107 -10.70 -16.97 -13.75
N PRO A 108 -11.84 -16.97 -13.03
CA PRO A 108 -11.89 -16.54 -11.63
C PRO A 108 -10.89 -17.23 -10.71
N ALA A 109 -10.63 -18.52 -10.94
CA ALA A 109 -9.71 -19.33 -10.13
C ALA A 109 -8.23 -19.11 -10.49
N GLU A 110 -7.92 -18.40 -11.57
CA GLU A 110 -6.52 -18.13 -11.94
C GLU A 110 -5.82 -17.22 -10.94
N PRO A 111 -4.48 -17.37 -10.78
CA PRO A 111 -3.69 -16.41 -10.03
C PRO A 111 -3.82 -15.00 -10.60
N LEU A 112 -3.97 -13.99 -9.75
CA LEU A 112 -3.95 -12.59 -10.18
C LEU A 112 -2.58 -12.22 -10.79
N PHE A 113 -1.51 -12.66 -10.16
CA PHE A 113 -0.13 -12.41 -10.60
C PHE A 113 0.50 -13.67 -11.18
N VAL A 114 0.38 -13.85 -12.48
CA VAL A 114 0.90 -15.02 -13.20
C VAL A 114 2.38 -14.85 -13.53
N SER A 115 3.17 -15.88 -13.30
CA SER A 115 4.58 -15.98 -13.71
C SER A 115 4.68 -16.24 -15.21
N ARG A 116 5.55 -15.50 -15.89
CA ARG A 116 5.78 -15.67 -17.35
C ARG A 116 6.24 -17.06 -17.75
N LYS A 117 6.97 -17.78 -16.90
CA LYS A 117 7.58 -19.07 -17.26
C LYS A 117 6.68 -20.28 -17.05
N LEU A 118 5.72 -20.24 -16.12
CA LEU A 118 5.06 -21.47 -15.65
C LEU A 118 3.52 -21.37 -15.62
N GLY A 119 2.90 -20.24 -15.99
CA GLY A 119 1.45 -20.06 -15.81
C GLY A 119 0.97 -20.09 -14.35
N LYS A 120 1.89 -20.29 -13.38
CA LYS A 120 1.61 -20.35 -11.94
C LYS A 120 1.71 -18.96 -11.32
N SER A 121 1.23 -18.82 -10.09
CA SER A 121 1.39 -17.57 -9.32
C SER A 121 2.86 -17.18 -9.18
N LEU A 122 3.13 -15.86 -9.14
CA LEU A 122 4.45 -15.36 -8.76
C LEU A 122 4.87 -15.89 -7.39
N THR A 123 6.14 -16.22 -7.24
CA THR A 123 6.73 -16.46 -5.93
C THR A 123 6.96 -15.12 -5.21
N ARG A 124 7.06 -15.15 -3.88
CA ARG A 124 7.42 -13.97 -3.08
C ARG A 124 8.73 -13.32 -3.53
N TRP A 125 9.71 -14.15 -3.91
CA TRP A 125 10.98 -13.69 -4.40
C TRP A 125 10.87 -12.96 -5.74
N GLN A 126 10.09 -13.52 -6.70
CA GLN A 126 9.84 -12.87 -7.99
C GLN A 126 9.13 -11.52 -7.81
N ALA A 127 8.09 -11.47 -6.97
CA ALA A 127 7.38 -10.23 -6.66
C ALA A 127 8.31 -9.18 -6.04
N THR A 128 9.17 -9.57 -5.10
CA THR A 128 10.15 -8.66 -4.49
C THR A 128 11.16 -8.15 -5.52
N ARG A 129 11.62 -9.03 -6.44
CA ARG A 129 12.54 -8.64 -7.50
C ARG A 129 11.90 -7.65 -8.47
N ILE A 130 10.62 -7.85 -8.83
CA ILE A 130 9.87 -6.91 -9.67
C ILE A 130 9.79 -5.53 -8.99
N VAL A 131 9.33 -5.47 -7.74
CA VAL A 131 9.21 -4.21 -6.99
C VAL A 131 10.55 -3.47 -6.87
N ARG A 132 11.64 -4.20 -6.56
CA ARG A 132 12.99 -3.60 -6.52
C ARG A 132 13.42 -3.07 -7.88
N GLY A 133 13.13 -3.79 -8.96
CA GLY A 133 13.42 -3.37 -10.32
C GLY A 133 12.69 -2.07 -10.66
N ILE A 134 11.40 -1.98 -10.33
CA ILE A 134 10.58 -0.77 -10.54
C ILE A 134 11.13 0.42 -9.73
N PHE A 135 11.45 0.23 -8.45
CA PHE A 135 11.98 1.31 -7.61
C PHE A 135 13.33 1.82 -8.13
N ARG A 136 14.21 0.92 -8.55
CA ARG A 136 15.49 1.30 -9.18
C ARG A 136 15.28 2.09 -10.48
N ALA A 137 14.39 1.59 -11.35
CA ALA A 137 14.11 2.23 -12.63
C ALA A 137 13.38 3.58 -12.47
N ALA A 138 12.60 3.74 -11.40
CA ALA A 138 11.99 5.02 -11.02
C ALA A 138 12.99 6.02 -10.39
N GLY A 139 14.27 5.65 -10.26
CA GLY A 139 15.32 6.52 -9.73
C GLY A 139 15.25 6.75 -8.22
N LEU A 140 14.79 5.75 -7.47
CA LEU A 140 14.86 5.79 -6.00
C LEU A 140 16.31 5.56 -5.53
N ASP A 141 16.65 6.20 -4.41
CA ASP A 141 18.00 6.15 -3.81
C ASP A 141 18.49 4.70 -3.67
N PRO A 142 19.60 4.33 -4.35
CA PRO A 142 20.13 2.97 -4.31
C PRO A 142 20.76 2.58 -2.96
N CYS A 143 21.10 3.55 -2.12
CA CYS A 143 21.66 3.32 -0.78
C CYS A 143 20.61 2.85 0.22
N ARG A 144 19.32 3.01 -0.10
CA ARG A 144 18.19 2.61 0.75
C ARG A 144 17.74 1.18 0.44
N VAL A 145 17.18 0.53 1.44
CA VAL A 145 16.70 -0.87 1.32
C VAL A 145 15.25 -0.90 0.84
N TRP A 146 15.05 -1.16 -0.43
CA TRP A 146 13.74 -1.28 -1.04
C TRP A 146 13.26 -2.73 -1.13
N ALA A 147 12.01 -2.95 -0.79
CA ALA A 147 11.36 -4.27 -0.88
C ALA A 147 9.83 -4.11 -0.97
N THR A 148 9.11 -5.21 -1.14
CA THR A 148 7.64 -5.22 -1.07
C THR A 148 7.10 -4.72 0.28
N ALA A 149 7.87 -4.87 1.35
CA ALA A 149 7.51 -4.29 2.66
C ALA A 149 7.50 -2.76 2.65
N SER A 150 8.27 -2.11 1.75
CA SER A 150 8.26 -0.65 1.55
C SER A 150 6.89 -0.14 1.11
N LEU A 151 6.18 -0.89 0.24
CA LEU A 151 4.82 -0.57 -0.20
C LEU A 151 3.86 -0.53 0.99
N ARG A 152 3.92 -1.55 1.84
CA ARG A 152 3.08 -1.63 3.04
C ARG A 152 3.44 -0.56 4.09
N ARG A 153 4.72 -0.17 4.19
CA ARG A 153 5.14 0.95 5.04
C ARG A 153 4.55 2.26 4.54
N ARG A 154 4.60 2.49 3.22
CA ARG A 154 4.00 3.69 2.63
C ARG A 154 2.49 3.75 2.87
N PHE A 155 1.77 2.63 2.69
CA PHE A 155 0.34 2.54 3.04
C PHE A 155 0.09 2.92 4.51
N ALA A 156 0.86 2.34 5.44
CA ALA A 156 0.73 2.64 6.85
C ALA A 156 1.01 4.12 7.17
N ARG A 157 2.06 4.68 6.56
CA ARG A 157 2.42 6.09 6.73
C ARG A 157 1.34 7.02 6.20
N ARG A 158 0.80 6.77 5.01
CA ARG A 158 -0.31 7.56 4.44
C ARG A 158 -1.55 7.59 5.35
N ILE A 159 -1.92 6.46 5.96
CA ILE A 159 -3.03 6.44 6.92
C ILE A 159 -2.68 7.27 8.15
N PHE A 160 -1.47 7.15 8.67
CA PHE A 160 -1.03 7.93 9.82
C PHE A 160 -1.04 9.43 9.52
N ASP A 161 -0.48 9.85 8.38
CA ASP A 161 -0.43 11.25 7.95
C ASP A 161 -1.85 11.84 7.80
N ALA A 162 -2.80 11.03 7.32
CA ALA A 162 -4.18 11.46 7.14
C ALA A 162 -5.01 11.50 8.44
N THR A 163 -4.65 10.73 9.48
CA THR A 163 -5.52 10.52 10.64
C THR A 163 -4.87 10.82 11.98
N GLY A 164 -3.55 10.90 12.06
CA GLY A 164 -2.79 10.97 13.32
C GLY A 164 -2.91 9.74 14.22
N SER A 165 -3.71 8.74 13.82
CA SER A 165 -4.08 7.61 14.69
C SER A 165 -3.26 6.35 14.40
N ILE A 166 -2.38 5.98 15.33
CA ILE A 166 -1.62 4.73 15.26
C ILE A 166 -2.53 3.49 15.38
N GLU A 167 -3.65 3.61 16.06
CA GLU A 167 -4.61 2.52 16.20
C GLU A 167 -5.35 2.24 14.88
N LEU A 168 -5.76 3.28 14.14
CA LEU A 168 -6.32 3.11 12.81
C LEU A 168 -5.31 2.45 11.85
N VAL A 169 -4.04 2.86 11.92
CA VAL A 169 -2.97 2.20 11.16
C VAL A 169 -2.88 0.72 11.53
N ARG A 170 -2.84 0.40 12.84
CA ARG A 170 -2.75 -0.98 13.34
C ARG A 170 -3.87 -1.85 12.78
N VAL A 171 -5.10 -1.37 12.84
CA VAL A 171 -6.29 -2.05 12.31
C VAL A 171 -6.17 -2.23 10.79
N ALA A 172 -5.83 -1.15 10.07
CA ALA A 172 -5.77 -1.14 8.61
C ALA A 172 -4.73 -2.13 8.05
N ILE A 173 -3.56 -2.25 8.71
CA ILE A 173 -2.53 -3.21 8.29
C ILE A 173 -2.64 -4.56 9.02
N ALA A 174 -3.63 -4.76 9.86
CA ALA A 174 -3.85 -5.97 10.66
C ALA A 174 -2.58 -6.40 11.44
N HIS A 175 -2.03 -5.49 12.22
CA HIS A 175 -0.99 -5.79 13.21
C HIS A 175 -1.61 -6.18 14.54
N ARG A 176 -1.06 -7.23 15.17
CA ARG A 176 -1.50 -7.67 16.48
C ARG A 176 -1.11 -6.68 17.58
N TRP A 177 0.10 -6.07 17.46
CA TRP A 177 0.71 -5.22 18.48
C TRP A 177 0.95 -3.81 17.95
N VAL A 178 0.67 -2.81 18.78
CA VAL A 178 0.88 -1.38 18.49
C VAL A 178 2.37 -1.10 18.26
N THR A 179 3.25 -1.67 19.07
CA THR A 179 4.71 -1.51 18.95
C THR A 179 5.25 -1.89 17.57
N THR A 180 4.69 -2.96 16.97
CA THR A 180 5.01 -3.32 15.58
C THR A 180 4.54 -2.25 14.60
N THR A 181 3.43 -1.58 14.87
CA THR A 181 2.87 -0.54 14.01
C THR A 181 3.68 0.75 14.12
N GLN A 182 4.06 1.18 15.31
CA GLN A 182 4.92 2.34 15.54
C GLN A 182 6.18 2.26 14.69
N SER A 183 6.80 1.09 14.69
CA SER A 183 7.98 0.84 13.87
C SER A 183 7.73 0.96 12.36
N TYR A 184 6.52 0.80 11.87
CA TYR A 184 6.14 0.93 10.45
C TYR A 184 5.93 2.38 10.03
N VAL A 185 5.40 3.20 10.92
CA VAL A 185 5.15 4.64 10.68
C VAL A 185 6.42 5.47 10.86
N GLY A 186 7.44 4.89 11.50
CA GLY A 186 8.70 5.59 11.78
C GLY A 186 8.59 6.59 12.92
N LEU A 187 7.67 6.36 13.88
CA LEU A 187 7.63 7.17 15.12
C LEU A 187 8.84 6.83 15.98
N GLU A 188 9.59 7.85 16.33
CA GLU A 188 10.79 7.79 17.17
C GLU A 188 10.56 8.59 18.48
N GLU A 189 11.45 8.39 19.42
CA GLU A 189 11.38 9.10 20.72
C GLU A 189 11.50 10.63 20.54
N SER A 190 12.23 11.06 19.51
CA SER A 190 12.33 12.47 19.09
C SER A 190 10.97 13.08 18.69
N ASP A 191 10.05 12.30 18.12
CA ASP A 191 8.72 12.79 17.78
C ASP A 191 7.90 13.09 19.04
N ALA A 192 8.04 12.25 20.07
CA ALA A 192 7.42 12.48 21.37
C ALA A 192 8.02 13.72 22.08
N ALA A 193 9.32 13.91 22.02
CA ALA A 193 9.99 15.10 22.56
C ALA A 193 9.50 16.38 21.85
N GLY A 194 9.40 16.35 20.52
CA GLY A 194 8.84 17.45 19.72
C GLY A 194 7.40 17.78 20.10
N ALA A 195 6.57 16.77 20.30
CA ALA A 195 5.16 16.95 20.71
C ALA A 195 5.07 17.55 22.14
N ILE A 196 5.90 17.10 23.09
CA ILE A 196 5.94 17.65 24.44
C ILE A 196 6.34 19.13 24.42
N LEU A 197 7.35 19.49 23.63
CA LEU A 197 7.78 20.89 23.47
C LEU A 197 6.69 21.76 22.83
N ALA A 198 5.87 21.20 21.96
CA ALA A 198 4.75 21.90 21.33
C ALA A 198 3.61 22.20 22.32
N LEU A 199 3.40 21.37 23.36
CA LEU A 199 2.41 21.61 24.41
C LEU A 199 2.67 22.90 25.22
N GLY A 200 3.94 23.31 25.32
CA GLY A 200 4.32 24.56 26.01
C GLY A 200 4.10 25.84 25.19
N ARG A 201 3.74 25.71 23.91
CA ARG A 201 3.35 26.84 23.05
C ARG A 201 1.82 26.92 23.08
N GLY A 202 1.27 27.92 23.80
CA GLY A 202 -0.16 28.13 23.87
C GLY A 202 -0.81 28.27 22.49
N PRO A 203 -2.17 28.27 22.40
CA PRO A 203 -2.92 28.20 21.13
C PRO A 203 -2.77 29.42 20.21
N GLU A 204 -1.94 30.40 20.55
CA GLU A 204 -1.79 31.67 19.86
C GLU A 204 -0.90 31.65 18.59
N SER A 205 -0.30 30.51 18.21
CA SER A 205 0.63 30.47 17.08
C SER A 205 0.11 29.85 15.80
N VAL A 206 -1.18 29.51 15.71
CA VAL A 206 -1.81 29.09 14.45
C VAL A 206 -2.50 30.30 13.83
N GLN A 207 -1.73 31.16 13.17
CA GLN A 207 -2.33 32.15 12.27
C GLN A 207 -3.04 31.40 11.14
N PRO A 208 -4.34 31.66 10.90
CA PRO A 208 -5.00 31.15 9.71
C PRO A 208 -4.32 31.73 8.46
N PRO A 209 -4.25 30.97 7.37
CA PRO A 209 -3.69 31.49 6.11
C PRO A 209 -4.43 32.78 5.72
N PRO A 210 -3.73 33.79 5.17
CA PRO A 210 -4.34 35.03 4.77
C PRO A 210 -5.46 34.77 3.73
N PRO A 211 -6.57 35.53 3.80
CA PRO A 211 -7.67 35.38 2.85
C PRO A 211 -7.18 35.65 1.43
N GLN A 212 -7.43 34.70 0.55
CA GLN A 212 -7.17 34.88 -0.88
C GLN A 212 -8.17 35.91 -1.41
N HIS A 213 -7.71 37.12 -1.71
CA HIS A 213 -8.51 38.12 -2.42
C HIS A 213 -8.81 37.61 -3.84
N PRO A 214 -10.07 37.61 -4.27
CA PRO A 214 -10.38 37.36 -5.67
C PRO A 214 -9.78 38.48 -6.51
N ALA A 215 -9.05 38.11 -7.55
CA ALA A 215 -8.50 39.04 -8.52
C ALA A 215 -9.64 39.91 -9.11
N ALA A 216 -9.52 41.20 -8.98
CA ALA A 216 -10.40 42.15 -9.58
C ALA A 216 -10.38 41.99 -11.10
N SER A 217 -11.53 41.67 -11.68
CA SER A 217 -11.76 41.73 -13.11
C SER A 217 -11.63 43.19 -13.57
N ALA A 218 -10.53 43.49 -14.25
CA ALA A 218 -10.41 44.75 -14.99
C ALA A 218 -11.19 44.62 -16.30
N THR A 219 -12.37 45.26 -16.30
CA THR A 219 -13.08 45.61 -17.52
C THR A 219 -12.53 46.98 -17.96
N GLY A 220 -12.06 47.06 -19.21
CA GLY A 220 -11.67 48.26 -19.92
C GLY A 220 -11.51 47.93 -21.39
#